data_6510d828691f70319171dc30ac774560
#
_entry.id   6510d828691f70319171dc30ac774560
#
_cell.length_a   1.000
_cell.length_b   1.000
_cell.length_c   1.000
_cell.angle_alpha   90.00
_cell.angle_beta   90.00
_cell.angle_gamma   90.00
#
_symmetry.space_group_name_H-M   'P 1'
#
loop_
_entity.id
_entity.type
_entity.pdbx_description
1 polymer ?
#
loop_
_entity_poly.entity_id
_entity_poly.type
_entity_poly.pdbx_seq_one_letter_code
_entity_poly.pdbx_strand_id
1 'polypeptide(L)'
;MVVSVEKGWCVKALEVRVGQFAANRLEREGWHADLIDGLIGASGGPKWLILGRLDRVLMSDLLSGRSKPLDAVGSSIGSWRHAAMAQADPCAAFDRFENAYLSQYYTSTKPAVSEITEVALWLMNTLLGEDGARKVAEHPWLRSHIVTARGKGLNGLRPGIGLVTGMGLAAVGNALSRKTLGASFQRVVFAPASASHPSPLLDGFGTRYVGLTEANVFNALMASGAIPYVFEGVYDIAGAGKGAFWDGGIIDYHFDLARLPDDQVWLYPHFNSRTTTGWFDKFLPWRADQHVSAEQLIMICPSDAFLAKLPFGKIPDRQDFGKIPERIREKYWRHCVKESQHLADEFHELINGPDPLAGVVRF
;
A
#
# COMPACT_ATOMS: atom_id res chain seq x y z
N MET A 1 15.34 -44.45 -6.13
CA MET A 1 14.60 -43.65 -5.14
C MET A 1 15.59 -42.59 -4.65
N VAL A 2 15.68 -41.47 -5.38
CA VAL A 2 16.55 -40.36 -5.02
C VAL A 2 15.63 -39.29 -4.44
N VAL A 3 15.63 -39.17 -3.14
CA VAL A 3 14.99 -38.07 -2.42
C VAL A 3 15.82 -36.83 -2.74
N SER A 4 15.33 -35.95 -3.61
CA SER A 4 15.88 -34.61 -3.76
C SER A 4 15.58 -33.84 -2.48
N VAL A 5 16.59 -33.71 -1.64
CA VAL A 5 16.59 -32.73 -0.56
C VAL A 5 16.49 -31.36 -1.23
N GLU A 6 15.32 -30.73 -1.13
CA GLU A 6 15.16 -29.31 -1.45
C GLU A 6 16.25 -28.58 -0.66
N LYS A 7 17.17 -27.90 -1.36
CA LYS A 7 18.16 -27.04 -0.72
C LYS A 7 17.38 -25.97 0.03
N GLY A 8 17.28 -26.12 1.35
CA GLY A 8 16.61 -25.17 2.21
C GLY A 8 17.12 -23.75 1.96
N TRP A 9 16.25 -22.79 2.01
CA TRP A 9 16.59 -21.38 1.98
C TRP A 9 17.55 -21.09 3.16
N CYS A 10 18.85 -20.93 2.86
CA CYS A 10 19.88 -20.59 3.85
C CYS A 10 19.98 -19.09 4.15
N VAL A 11 19.02 -18.29 3.75
CA VAL A 11 19.05 -16.82 3.87
C VAL A 11 17.79 -16.36 4.58
N LYS A 12 17.95 -15.47 5.56
CA LYS A 12 16.83 -14.80 6.21
C LYS A 12 16.04 -14.01 5.17
N ALA A 13 14.76 -14.33 4.99
CA ALA A 13 13.91 -13.71 3.98
C ALA A 13 13.35 -12.38 4.49
N LEU A 14 12.96 -12.33 5.76
CA LEU A 14 12.33 -11.18 6.38
C LEU A 14 13.35 -10.27 7.04
N GLU A 15 13.21 -8.97 6.85
CA GLU A 15 13.86 -7.92 7.63
C GLU A 15 12.81 -7.17 8.43
N VAL A 16 12.97 -7.12 9.74
CA VAL A 16 12.10 -6.35 10.65
C VAL A 16 12.94 -5.25 11.27
N ARG A 17 12.53 -4.00 11.04
CA ARG A 17 13.13 -2.80 11.61
C ARG A 17 12.20 -2.17 12.61
N VAL A 18 12.72 -1.81 13.78
CA VAL A 18 11.88 -1.29 14.87
C VAL A 18 12.53 -0.05 15.47
N GLY A 19 11.72 1.01 15.63
CA GLY A 19 12.10 2.20 16.36
C GLY A 19 12.14 1.97 17.87
N GLN A 20 12.84 2.82 18.59
CA GLN A 20 13.13 2.61 20.02
C GLN A 20 11.85 2.51 20.87
N PHE A 21 10.87 3.39 20.62
CA PHE A 21 9.59 3.35 21.35
C PHE A 21 8.83 2.04 21.10
N ALA A 22 8.70 1.65 19.82
CA ALA A 22 8.02 0.41 19.45
C ALA A 22 8.71 -0.83 20.02
N ALA A 23 10.04 -0.82 20.06
CA ALA A 23 10.81 -1.90 20.63
C ALA A 23 10.64 -2.03 22.15
N ASN A 24 10.63 -0.91 22.87
CA ASN A 24 10.36 -0.92 24.30
C ASN A 24 8.95 -1.45 24.62
N ARG A 25 7.99 -1.19 23.73
CA ARG A 25 6.63 -1.74 23.83
C ARG A 25 6.65 -3.25 23.60
N LEU A 26 7.33 -3.72 22.55
CA LEU A 26 7.49 -5.16 22.23
C LEU A 26 8.19 -5.92 23.37
N GLU A 27 9.27 -5.38 23.93
CA GLU A 27 9.98 -6.01 25.06
C GLU A 27 9.09 -6.19 26.30
N ARG A 28 8.21 -5.22 26.55
CA ARG A 28 7.34 -5.23 27.73
C ARG A 28 6.07 -6.06 27.54
N GLU A 29 5.48 -6.02 26.36
CA GLU A 29 4.13 -6.52 26.10
C GLU A 29 4.11 -7.75 25.18
N GLY A 30 5.19 -7.98 24.43
CA GLY A 30 5.21 -8.99 23.35
C GLY A 30 4.33 -8.62 22.16
N TRP A 31 4.28 -9.53 21.18
CA TRP A 31 3.36 -9.40 20.04
C TRP A 31 1.94 -9.79 20.45
N HIS A 32 0.98 -8.92 20.24
CA HIS A 32 -0.45 -9.19 20.45
C HIS A 32 -1.33 -8.27 19.60
N ALA A 33 -2.58 -8.66 19.41
CA ALA A 33 -3.50 -7.98 18.49
C ALA A 33 -3.67 -6.47 18.75
N ASP A 34 -3.70 -6.05 19.99
CA ASP A 34 -3.94 -4.67 20.39
C ASP A 34 -2.67 -3.82 20.63
N LEU A 35 -1.48 -4.38 20.30
CA LEU A 35 -0.20 -3.65 20.36
C LEU A 35 -0.13 -2.56 19.29
N ILE A 36 -0.65 -2.86 18.10
CA ILE A 36 -0.54 -1.99 16.92
C ILE A 36 -1.70 -0.98 16.92
N ASP A 37 -1.39 0.29 16.88
CA ASP A 37 -2.38 1.38 16.85
C ASP A 37 -2.70 1.82 15.42
N GLY A 38 -1.76 1.68 14.49
CA GLY A 38 -1.92 2.04 13.10
C GLY A 38 -1.22 1.13 12.11
N LEU A 39 -1.77 1.05 10.90
CA LEU A 39 -1.26 0.26 9.79
C LEU A 39 -1.05 1.15 8.56
N ILE A 40 0.11 1.03 7.92
CA ILE A 40 0.47 1.84 6.76
C ILE A 40 0.47 0.98 5.49
N GLY A 41 -0.22 1.46 4.46
CA GLY A 41 -0.28 0.82 3.14
C GLY A 41 0.35 1.67 2.05
N ALA A 42 1.58 1.33 1.65
CA ALA A 42 2.32 2.03 0.60
C ALA A 42 1.72 1.85 -0.79
N SER A 43 1.87 2.89 -1.62
CA SER A 43 1.71 2.77 -3.08
C SER A 43 2.82 1.89 -3.67
N GLY A 44 2.55 1.20 -4.78
CA GLY A 44 3.58 0.36 -5.40
C GLY A 44 3.10 -0.49 -6.57
N GLY A 45 1.80 -0.50 -6.86
CA GLY A 45 1.23 -1.38 -7.89
C GLY A 45 1.58 -2.85 -7.63
N PRO A 46 2.07 -3.63 -8.62
CA PRO A 46 2.32 -5.06 -8.48
C PRO A 46 3.27 -5.47 -7.34
N LYS A 47 4.01 -4.53 -6.78
CA LYS A 47 4.93 -4.80 -5.65
C LYS A 47 4.24 -5.39 -4.43
N TRP A 48 2.93 -5.16 -4.28
CA TRP A 48 2.14 -5.71 -3.19
C TRP A 48 2.11 -7.24 -3.17
N LEU A 49 2.29 -7.89 -4.33
CA LEU A 49 2.26 -9.35 -4.46
C LEU A 49 3.27 -10.05 -3.56
N ILE A 50 4.39 -9.37 -3.23
CA ILE A 50 5.39 -9.94 -2.31
C ILE A 50 4.93 -9.88 -0.84
N LEU A 51 3.92 -9.07 -0.53
CA LEU A 51 3.38 -8.89 0.82
C LEU A 51 2.12 -9.72 1.07
N GLY A 52 1.50 -10.25 0.01
CA GLY A 52 0.19 -10.91 0.12
C GLY A 52 0.16 -12.08 1.11
N ARG A 53 1.23 -12.88 1.20
CA ARG A 53 1.34 -13.97 2.19
C ARG A 53 1.50 -13.44 3.60
N LEU A 54 2.32 -12.39 3.77
CA LEU A 54 2.49 -11.69 5.04
C LEU A 54 1.18 -11.06 5.53
N ASP A 55 0.41 -10.44 4.62
CA ASP A 55 -0.89 -9.84 4.95
C ASP A 55 -1.89 -10.87 5.51
N ARG A 56 -1.84 -12.11 5.03
CA ARG A 56 -2.67 -13.20 5.58
C ARG A 56 -2.28 -13.52 7.02
N VAL A 57 -0.99 -13.67 7.32
CA VAL A 57 -0.49 -13.89 8.70
C VAL A 57 -0.82 -12.70 9.61
N LEU A 58 -0.73 -11.47 9.10
CA LEU A 58 -1.16 -10.29 9.87
C LEU A 58 -2.62 -10.41 10.29
N MET A 59 -3.52 -10.85 9.40
CA MET A 59 -4.95 -10.92 9.68
C MET A 59 -5.33 -12.16 10.48
N SER A 60 -4.75 -13.34 10.17
CA SER A 60 -5.13 -14.60 10.84
C SER A 60 -4.50 -14.78 12.22
N ASP A 61 -3.26 -14.28 12.39
CA ASP A 61 -2.47 -14.57 13.58
C ASP A 61 -2.32 -13.32 14.45
N LEU A 62 -1.66 -12.24 13.95
CA LEU A 62 -1.36 -11.07 14.77
C LEU A 62 -2.59 -10.27 15.16
N LEU A 63 -3.47 -9.95 14.20
CA LEU A 63 -4.64 -9.09 14.42
C LEU A 63 -5.91 -9.87 14.77
N SER A 64 -5.83 -11.19 14.83
CA SER A 64 -6.94 -12.04 15.23
C SER A 64 -7.36 -11.75 16.67
N GLY A 65 -8.68 -11.64 16.91
CA GLY A 65 -9.22 -11.35 18.24
C GLY A 65 -9.01 -9.91 18.72
N ARG A 66 -8.62 -8.99 17.82
CA ARG A 66 -8.44 -7.58 18.13
C ARG A 66 -9.71 -6.95 18.71
N SER A 67 -9.54 -6.16 19.76
CA SER A 67 -10.63 -5.46 20.45
C SER A 67 -10.60 -3.94 20.24
N LYS A 68 -9.43 -3.35 20.01
CA LYS A 68 -9.25 -1.90 19.85
C LYS A 68 -9.35 -1.47 18.39
N PRO A 69 -9.79 -0.26 18.07
CA PRO A 69 -9.71 0.31 16.73
C PRO A 69 -8.28 0.33 16.19
N LEU A 70 -8.12 0.17 14.87
CA LEU A 70 -6.86 0.24 14.12
C LEU A 70 -7.03 1.22 12.97
N ASP A 71 -6.25 2.27 12.93
CA ASP A 71 -6.24 3.20 11.80
C ASP A 71 -5.37 2.67 10.66
N ALA A 72 -6.00 2.28 9.54
CA ALA A 72 -5.33 1.75 8.36
C ALA A 72 -5.24 2.83 7.28
N VAL A 73 -4.08 3.48 7.18
CA VAL A 73 -3.84 4.57 6.23
C VAL A 73 -3.19 4.03 4.97
N GLY A 74 -3.89 4.12 3.85
CA GLY A 74 -3.44 3.54 2.59
C GLY A 74 -3.50 4.51 1.42
N SER A 75 -2.56 4.35 0.50
CA SER A 75 -2.50 5.05 -0.77
C SER A 75 -2.34 4.05 -1.91
N SER A 76 -3.07 4.24 -3.02
CA SER A 76 -2.99 3.37 -4.19
C SER A 76 -3.26 1.90 -3.81
N ILE A 77 -2.39 0.98 -4.23
CA ILE A 77 -2.51 -0.45 -3.91
C ILE A 77 -2.51 -0.71 -2.39
N GLY A 78 -1.93 0.17 -1.58
CA GLY A 78 -1.96 0.05 -0.13
C GLY A 78 -3.38 0.15 0.43
N SER A 79 -4.21 1.05 -0.11
CA SER A 79 -5.63 1.12 0.27
C SER A 79 -6.44 -0.08 -0.22
N TRP A 80 -6.08 -0.69 -1.37
CA TRP A 80 -6.71 -1.92 -1.87
C TRP A 80 -6.40 -3.12 -0.97
N ARG A 81 -5.14 -3.21 -0.49
CA ARG A 81 -4.75 -4.22 0.51
C ARG A 81 -5.57 -4.09 1.80
N HIS A 82 -5.72 -2.86 2.31
CA HIS A 82 -6.55 -2.61 3.48
C HIS A 82 -8.04 -2.93 3.23
N ALA A 83 -8.54 -2.71 2.02
CA ALA A 83 -9.88 -3.11 1.65
C ALA A 83 -10.04 -4.65 1.62
N ALA A 84 -9.00 -5.41 1.25
CA ALA A 84 -8.99 -6.87 1.38
C ALA A 84 -8.99 -7.33 2.85
N MET A 85 -8.20 -6.66 3.71
CA MET A 85 -8.17 -6.91 5.15
C MET A 85 -9.53 -6.66 5.82
N ALA A 86 -10.30 -5.70 5.30
CA ALA A 86 -11.62 -5.34 5.84
C ALA A 86 -12.77 -6.28 5.39
N GLN A 87 -12.49 -7.33 4.63
CA GLN A 87 -13.53 -8.29 4.24
C GLN A 87 -13.87 -9.26 5.39
N ALA A 88 -15.04 -9.91 5.32
CA ALA A 88 -15.47 -10.87 6.33
C ALA A 88 -14.50 -12.06 6.49
N ASP A 89 -13.89 -12.49 5.37
CA ASP A 89 -12.79 -13.43 5.32
C ASP A 89 -11.64 -12.76 4.54
N PRO A 90 -10.69 -12.13 5.25
CA PRO A 90 -9.55 -11.47 4.63
C PRO A 90 -8.69 -12.41 3.79
N CYS A 91 -8.46 -13.65 4.25
CA CYS A 91 -7.64 -14.62 3.52
C CYS A 91 -8.27 -14.97 2.18
N ALA A 92 -9.57 -15.29 2.16
CA ALA A 92 -10.30 -15.55 0.93
C ALA A 92 -10.36 -14.30 0.01
N ALA A 93 -10.44 -13.10 0.58
CA ALA A 93 -10.38 -11.86 -0.20
C ALA A 93 -9.01 -11.66 -0.86
N PHE A 94 -7.93 -11.90 -0.13
CA PHE A 94 -6.58 -11.89 -0.71
C PHE A 94 -6.41 -12.96 -1.79
N ASP A 95 -6.95 -14.16 -1.62
CA ASP A 95 -6.87 -15.21 -2.63
C ASP A 95 -7.57 -14.82 -3.93
N ARG A 96 -8.77 -14.26 -3.84
CA ARG A 96 -9.51 -13.76 -5.02
C ARG A 96 -8.75 -12.63 -5.71
N PHE A 97 -8.30 -11.64 -4.93
CA PHE A 97 -7.61 -10.48 -5.44
C PHE A 97 -6.24 -10.83 -6.05
N GLU A 98 -5.45 -11.68 -5.39
CA GLU A 98 -4.15 -12.16 -5.87
C GLU A 98 -4.30 -12.91 -7.20
N ASN A 99 -5.24 -13.86 -7.27
CA ASN A 99 -5.48 -14.63 -8.48
C ASN A 99 -5.94 -13.74 -9.65
N ALA A 100 -6.85 -12.81 -9.40
CA ALA A 100 -7.29 -11.84 -10.40
C ALA A 100 -6.13 -10.94 -10.84
N TYR A 101 -5.33 -10.46 -9.90
CA TYR A 101 -4.19 -9.58 -10.20
C TYR A 101 -3.10 -10.28 -11.02
N LEU A 102 -2.83 -11.55 -10.76
CA LEU A 102 -1.85 -12.36 -11.50
C LEU A 102 -2.33 -12.68 -12.92
N SER A 103 -3.63 -12.85 -13.12
CA SER A 103 -4.24 -13.19 -14.40
C SER A 103 -4.66 -11.97 -15.25
N GLN A 104 -4.20 -10.75 -14.93
CA GLN A 104 -4.43 -9.58 -15.76
C GLN A 104 -3.90 -9.79 -17.18
N TYR A 105 -4.81 -9.62 -18.14
CA TYR A 105 -4.52 -9.70 -19.57
C TYR A 105 -4.77 -8.36 -20.24
N TYR A 106 -3.96 -8.03 -21.23
CA TYR A 106 -4.12 -6.87 -22.09
C TYR A 106 -3.96 -7.27 -23.56
N THR A 107 -4.75 -6.66 -24.44
CA THR A 107 -4.75 -6.98 -25.88
C THR A 107 -3.46 -6.57 -26.58
N SER A 108 -2.64 -5.71 -25.98
CA SER A 108 -1.38 -5.24 -26.53
C SER A 108 -0.35 -4.92 -25.42
N THR A 109 0.91 -4.75 -25.82
CA THR A 109 1.98 -4.28 -24.93
C THR A 109 1.84 -2.79 -24.53
N LYS A 110 0.97 -2.05 -25.24
CA LYS A 110 0.60 -0.66 -24.96
C LYS A 110 -0.92 -0.55 -24.99
N PRO A 111 -1.62 -1.08 -23.97
CA PRO A 111 -3.07 -1.08 -23.92
C PRO A 111 -3.62 0.35 -23.86
N ALA A 112 -4.85 0.53 -24.34
CA ALA A 112 -5.56 1.79 -24.21
C ALA A 112 -5.85 2.08 -22.73
N VAL A 113 -5.94 3.37 -22.38
CA VAL A 113 -6.26 3.81 -21.00
C VAL A 113 -7.61 3.25 -20.55
N SER A 114 -8.60 3.18 -21.44
CA SER A 114 -9.90 2.55 -21.17
C SER A 114 -9.77 1.08 -20.81
N GLU A 115 -8.98 0.31 -21.59
CA GLU A 115 -8.75 -1.12 -21.32
C GLU A 115 -8.10 -1.33 -19.93
N ILE A 116 -7.09 -0.53 -19.58
CA ILE A 116 -6.46 -0.59 -18.25
C ILE A 116 -7.48 -0.27 -17.15
N THR A 117 -8.36 0.72 -17.40
CA THR A 117 -9.40 1.11 -16.46
C THR A 117 -10.43 0.00 -16.28
N GLU A 118 -10.86 -0.65 -17.36
CA GLU A 118 -11.79 -1.79 -17.32
C GLU A 118 -11.22 -2.98 -16.53
N VAL A 119 -9.94 -3.31 -16.75
CA VAL A 119 -9.25 -4.35 -15.96
C VAL A 119 -9.21 -3.97 -14.48
N ALA A 120 -8.94 -2.72 -14.15
CA ALA A 120 -8.92 -2.27 -12.75
C ALA A 120 -10.33 -2.29 -12.10
N LEU A 121 -11.37 -1.96 -12.85
CA LEU A 121 -12.77 -2.09 -12.41
C LEU A 121 -13.12 -3.55 -12.12
N TRP A 122 -12.72 -4.47 -13.00
CA TRP A 122 -12.88 -5.90 -12.77
C TRP A 122 -12.13 -6.38 -11.53
N LEU A 123 -10.88 -5.95 -11.33
CA LEU A 123 -10.10 -6.28 -10.13
C LEU A 123 -10.80 -5.78 -8.86
N MET A 124 -11.29 -4.54 -8.86
CA MET A 124 -11.98 -3.96 -7.71
C MET A 124 -13.28 -4.68 -7.40
N ASN A 125 -14.08 -5.02 -8.42
CA ASN A 125 -15.29 -5.81 -8.23
C ASN A 125 -14.98 -7.21 -7.69
N THR A 126 -13.90 -7.86 -8.16
CA THR A 126 -13.45 -9.17 -7.66
C THR A 126 -13.01 -9.09 -6.21
N LEU A 127 -12.30 -8.01 -5.82
CA LEU A 127 -11.87 -7.79 -4.46
C LEU A 127 -13.05 -7.60 -3.50
N LEU A 128 -13.95 -6.66 -3.83
CA LEU A 128 -15.03 -6.25 -2.94
C LEU A 128 -16.22 -7.24 -2.93
N GLY A 129 -16.53 -7.87 -4.07
CA GLY A 129 -17.77 -8.65 -4.19
C GLY A 129 -19.02 -7.78 -3.98
N GLU A 130 -20.13 -8.40 -3.57
CA GLU A 130 -21.42 -7.73 -3.48
C GLU A 130 -21.53 -6.74 -2.30
N ASP A 131 -21.01 -7.08 -1.13
CA ASP A 131 -21.14 -6.28 0.10
C ASP A 131 -19.81 -5.77 0.68
N GLY A 132 -18.71 -5.95 -0.04
CA GLY A 132 -17.38 -5.56 0.41
C GLY A 132 -17.20 -4.06 0.64
N ALA A 133 -17.89 -3.21 -0.14
CA ALA A 133 -17.86 -1.77 0.08
C ALA A 133 -18.43 -1.41 1.48
N ARG A 134 -19.56 -2.01 1.86
CA ARG A 134 -20.14 -1.84 3.18
C ARG A 134 -19.21 -2.35 4.28
N LYS A 135 -18.58 -3.51 4.08
CA LYS A 135 -17.62 -4.07 5.06
C LYS A 135 -16.40 -3.16 5.27
N VAL A 136 -15.90 -2.52 4.23
CA VAL A 136 -14.82 -1.51 4.36
C VAL A 136 -15.29 -0.27 5.11
N ALA A 137 -16.50 0.24 4.82
CA ALA A 137 -17.02 1.45 5.44
C ALA A 137 -17.40 1.26 6.91
N GLU A 138 -17.90 0.08 7.26
CA GLU A 138 -18.53 -0.23 8.56
C GLU A 138 -17.73 -1.28 9.38
N HIS A 139 -16.45 -1.50 9.03
CA HIS A 139 -15.65 -2.50 9.71
C HIS A 139 -15.56 -2.21 11.23
N PRO A 140 -15.78 -3.20 12.09
CA PRO A 140 -15.94 -2.96 13.54
C PRO A 140 -14.72 -2.36 14.22
N TRP A 141 -13.51 -2.64 13.73
CA TRP A 141 -12.28 -2.14 14.34
C TRP A 141 -11.25 -1.59 13.31
N LEU A 142 -11.25 -2.04 12.04
CA LEU A 142 -10.31 -1.54 11.02
C LEU A 142 -10.88 -0.26 10.39
N ARG A 143 -10.32 0.88 10.75
CA ARG A 143 -10.71 2.20 10.25
C ARG A 143 -9.91 2.54 9.00
N SER A 144 -10.48 2.34 7.81
CA SER A 144 -9.82 2.61 6.54
C SER A 144 -9.73 4.10 6.25
N HIS A 145 -8.51 4.59 6.03
CA HIS A 145 -8.22 5.96 5.56
C HIS A 145 -7.69 5.86 4.13
N ILE A 146 -8.54 6.10 3.13
CA ILE A 146 -8.21 5.99 1.71
C ILE A 146 -7.73 7.34 1.21
N VAL A 147 -6.43 7.44 0.88
CA VAL A 147 -5.79 8.67 0.42
C VAL A 147 -5.94 8.81 -1.10
N THR A 148 -6.39 10.00 -1.54
CA THR A 148 -6.50 10.38 -2.94
C THR A 148 -5.95 11.77 -3.18
N ALA A 149 -5.55 12.09 -4.42
CA ALA A 149 -5.12 13.40 -4.84
C ALA A 149 -6.16 14.07 -5.75
N ARG A 150 -6.91 15.06 -5.23
CA ARG A 150 -7.84 15.86 -6.06
C ARG A 150 -7.06 16.89 -6.86
N GLY A 151 -7.15 16.85 -8.18
CA GLY A 151 -6.51 17.80 -9.08
C GLY A 151 -7.09 19.22 -8.95
N LYS A 152 -6.20 20.22 -9.00
CA LYS A 152 -6.52 21.65 -9.04
C LYS A 152 -6.09 22.23 -10.39
N GLY A 153 -6.79 23.24 -10.88
CA GLY A 153 -6.45 23.89 -12.14
C GLY A 153 -6.28 22.88 -13.29
N LEU A 154 -5.14 22.91 -13.97
CA LEU A 154 -4.82 22.00 -15.07
C LEU A 154 -4.83 20.51 -14.66
N ASN A 155 -4.49 20.19 -13.41
CA ASN A 155 -4.50 18.81 -12.90
C ASN A 155 -5.92 18.30 -12.59
N GLY A 156 -6.94 19.15 -12.60
CA GLY A 156 -8.34 18.80 -12.51
C GLY A 156 -8.98 18.48 -13.88
N LEU A 157 -8.25 18.61 -14.97
CA LEU A 157 -8.75 18.34 -16.31
C LEU A 157 -8.71 16.84 -16.64
N ARG A 158 -9.48 16.44 -17.66
CA ARG A 158 -9.39 15.10 -18.25
C ARG A 158 -8.03 14.87 -18.93
N PRO A 159 -7.59 13.61 -19.11
CA PRO A 159 -6.35 13.30 -19.82
C PRO A 159 -6.26 14.04 -21.17
N GLY A 160 -5.17 14.78 -21.35
CA GLY A 160 -4.92 15.65 -22.51
C GLY A 160 -3.76 16.62 -22.23
N ILE A 161 -3.48 17.52 -23.16
CA ILE A 161 -2.36 18.47 -23.08
C ILE A 161 -2.40 19.31 -21.79
N GLY A 162 -3.59 19.72 -21.35
CA GLY A 162 -3.75 20.50 -20.10
C GLY A 162 -3.25 19.75 -18.87
N LEU A 163 -3.62 18.48 -18.72
CA LEU A 163 -3.15 17.63 -17.62
C LEU A 163 -1.65 17.36 -17.71
N VAL A 164 -1.08 17.15 -18.95
CA VAL A 164 0.38 17.00 -19.14
C VAL A 164 1.11 18.23 -18.63
N THR A 165 0.66 19.42 -19.03
CA THR A 165 1.25 20.68 -18.58
C THR A 165 1.13 20.83 -17.06
N GLY A 166 -0.03 20.54 -16.49
CA GLY A 166 -0.27 20.59 -15.05
C GLY A 166 0.65 19.67 -14.26
N MET A 167 0.82 18.41 -14.71
CA MET A 167 1.74 17.44 -14.10
C MET A 167 3.20 17.89 -14.22
N GLY A 168 3.61 18.45 -15.37
CA GLY A 168 4.94 19.03 -15.55
C GLY A 168 5.23 20.18 -14.59
N LEU A 169 4.29 21.12 -14.46
CA LEU A 169 4.41 22.22 -13.49
C LEU A 169 4.46 21.72 -12.05
N ALA A 170 3.65 20.71 -11.70
CA ALA A 170 3.69 20.09 -10.38
C ALA A 170 5.04 19.42 -10.10
N ALA A 171 5.64 18.74 -11.08
CA ALA A 171 6.96 18.12 -10.96
C ALA A 171 8.07 19.17 -10.73
N VAL A 172 8.08 20.24 -11.51
CA VAL A 172 9.04 21.35 -11.37
C VAL A 172 8.87 22.02 -9.99
N GLY A 173 7.63 22.34 -9.62
CA GLY A 173 7.34 22.92 -8.31
C GLY A 173 7.81 22.00 -7.17
N ASN A 174 7.51 20.68 -7.24
CA ASN A 174 7.95 19.73 -6.23
C ASN A 174 9.47 19.64 -6.12
N ALA A 175 10.20 19.78 -7.23
CA ALA A 175 11.67 19.78 -7.19
C ALA A 175 12.23 20.95 -6.35
N LEU A 176 11.54 22.08 -6.32
CA LEU A 176 11.87 23.23 -5.48
C LEU A 176 11.40 23.02 -4.03
N SER A 177 10.16 22.63 -3.85
CA SER A 177 9.57 22.36 -2.53
C SER A 177 8.35 21.47 -2.64
N ARG A 178 8.28 20.40 -1.81
CA ARG A 178 7.09 19.53 -1.72
C ARG A 178 5.80 20.32 -1.41
N LYS A 179 5.90 21.43 -0.66
CA LYS A 179 4.75 22.27 -0.31
C LYS A 179 4.03 22.84 -1.53
N THR A 180 4.75 23.03 -2.65
CA THR A 180 4.17 23.57 -3.90
C THR A 180 3.15 22.62 -4.54
N LEU A 181 3.21 21.32 -4.25
CA LEU A 181 2.18 20.37 -4.69
C LEU A 181 0.77 20.80 -4.23
N GLY A 182 0.67 21.56 -3.13
CA GLY A 182 -0.60 22.10 -2.63
C GLY A 182 -1.31 23.07 -3.60
N ALA A 183 -0.58 23.69 -4.53
CA ALA A 183 -1.17 24.48 -5.62
C ALA A 183 -1.77 23.60 -6.73
N SER A 184 -1.20 22.41 -6.96
CA SER A 184 -1.56 21.49 -8.04
C SER A 184 -2.57 20.43 -7.59
N PHE A 185 -2.54 20.04 -6.33
CA PHE A 185 -3.39 18.98 -5.76
C PHE A 185 -3.90 19.35 -4.38
N GLN A 186 -5.03 18.74 -4.00
CA GLN A 186 -5.55 18.70 -2.64
C GLN A 186 -5.56 17.25 -2.20
N ARG A 187 -4.97 16.94 -1.05
CA ARG A 187 -5.17 15.62 -0.44
C ARG A 187 -6.62 15.48 -0.01
N VAL A 188 -7.28 14.41 -0.43
CA VAL A 188 -8.62 14.06 0.04
C VAL A 188 -8.54 12.66 0.65
N VAL A 189 -8.96 12.55 1.90
CA VAL A 189 -8.95 11.29 2.66
C VAL A 189 -10.38 10.90 2.95
N PHE A 190 -10.75 9.72 2.48
CA PHE A 190 -12.02 9.09 2.84
C PHE A 190 -11.77 8.23 4.07
N ALA A 191 -12.43 8.57 5.18
CA ALA A 191 -12.26 7.89 6.46
C ALA A 191 -13.60 7.73 7.18
N PRO A 192 -13.80 6.70 8.02
CA PRO A 192 -15.01 6.54 8.79
C PRO A 192 -15.26 7.77 9.69
N ALA A 193 -16.54 8.11 9.88
CA ALA A 193 -16.93 9.22 10.77
C ALA A 193 -16.50 8.99 12.23
N SER A 194 -16.31 7.75 12.64
CA SER A 194 -15.78 7.36 13.95
C SER A 194 -14.26 7.56 14.09
N ALA A 195 -13.55 7.83 12.99
CA ALA A 195 -12.15 8.25 13.06
C ALA A 195 -12.13 9.70 13.58
N SER A 196 -11.99 9.84 14.89
CA SER A 196 -12.18 11.12 15.62
C SER A 196 -11.09 12.15 15.35
N HIS A 197 -10.04 11.80 14.64
CA HIS A 197 -8.92 12.71 14.35
C HIS A 197 -8.33 12.47 12.96
N PRO A 198 -7.79 13.54 12.31
CA PRO A 198 -6.97 13.39 11.12
C PRO A 198 -5.85 12.40 11.41
N SER A 199 -5.59 11.48 10.47
CA SER A 199 -4.46 10.57 10.61
C SER A 199 -3.18 11.40 10.80
N PRO A 200 -2.42 11.15 11.86
CA PRO A 200 -1.20 11.90 12.16
C PRO A 200 -0.10 11.74 11.10
N LEU A 201 -0.15 10.67 10.30
CA LEU A 201 0.76 10.43 9.17
C LEU A 201 0.68 11.48 8.06
N LEU A 202 -0.39 12.29 8.03
CA LEU A 202 -0.61 13.24 6.95
C LEU A 202 -0.02 14.58 7.35
N ASP A 203 1.05 14.98 6.67
CA ASP A 203 1.70 16.28 6.86
C ASP A 203 0.73 17.45 6.65
N GLY A 204 1.15 18.68 7.02
CA GLY A 204 0.36 19.91 6.91
C GLY A 204 -0.04 20.32 5.49
N PHE A 205 -0.05 19.41 4.55
CA PHE A 205 -0.54 19.56 3.21
C PHE A 205 -2.07 19.65 3.25
N GLY A 206 -2.66 20.74 2.78
CA GLY A 206 -4.11 21.02 2.87
C GLY A 206 -4.99 19.79 2.61
N THR A 207 -5.35 19.09 3.67
CA THR A 207 -6.10 17.83 3.63
C THR A 207 -7.59 18.09 3.87
N ARG A 208 -8.44 17.49 3.02
CA ARG A 208 -9.88 17.43 3.22
C ARG A 208 -10.26 16.01 3.63
N TYR A 209 -11.00 15.89 4.71
CA TYR A 209 -11.60 14.62 5.13
C TYR A 209 -13.03 14.52 4.61
N VAL A 210 -13.39 13.31 4.17
CA VAL A 210 -14.71 12.96 3.66
C VAL A 210 -15.15 11.67 4.36
N GLY A 211 -16.38 11.64 4.86
CA GLY A 211 -16.93 10.44 5.47
C GLY A 211 -16.91 9.26 4.49
N LEU A 212 -16.26 8.18 4.88
CA LEU A 212 -16.27 6.93 4.13
C LEU A 212 -17.62 6.25 4.32
N THR A 213 -18.28 5.92 3.23
CA THR A 213 -19.60 5.29 3.20
C THR A 213 -19.63 4.21 2.16
N GLU A 214 -20.53 3.24 2.27
CA GLU A 214 -20.72 2.21 1.26
C GLU A 214 -20.81 2.80 -0.17
N ALA A 215 -21.51 3.92 -0.31
CA ALA A 215 -21.73 4.58 -1.62
C ALA A 215 -20.46 5.17 -2.25
N ASN A 216 -19.42 5.48 -1.46
CA ASN A 216 -18.19 6.10 -1.99
C ASN A 216 -16.92 5.23 -1.90
N VAL A 217 -16.93 4.12 -1.16
CA VAL A 217 -15.78 3.21 -1.02
C VAL A 217 -15.21 2.81 -2.37
N PHE A 218 -16.03 2.29 -3.27
CA PHE A 218 -15.59 1.81 -4.59
C PHE A 218 -14.84 2.92 -5.36
N ASN A 219 -15.45 4.08 -5.48
CA ASN A 219 -14.85 5.21 -6.20
C ASN A 219 -13.63 5.79 -5.49
N ALA A 220 -13.60 5.81 -4.15
CA ALA A 220 -12.45 6.24 -3.37
C ALA A 220 -11.23 5.31 -3.58
N LEU A 221 -11.45 3.99 -3.56
CA LEU A 221 -10.41 2.99 -3.85
C LEU A 221 -9.92 3.09 -5.28
N MET A 222 -10.82 3.18 -6.26
CA MET A 222 -10.45 3.37 -7.67
C MET A 222 -9.65 4.65 -7.87
N ALA A 223 -10.08 5.77 -7.27
CA ALA A 223 -9.36 7.04 -7.33
C ALA A 223 -7.98 6.97 -6.69
N SER A 224 -7.88 6.27 -5.55
CA SER A 224 -6.60 6.08 -4.85
C SER A 224 -5.55 5.37 -5.73
N GLY A 225 -5.97 4.52 -6.68
CA GLY A 225 -5.11 3.84 -7.64
C GLY A 225 -5.07 4.44 -9.05
N ALA A 226 -5.80 5.53 -9.31
CA ALA A 226 -5.93 6.13 -10.63
C ALA A 226 -4.71 6.98 -11.03
N ILE A 227 -3.68 6.35 -11.58
CA ILE A 227 -2.47 7.03 -12.04
C ILE A 227 -2.79 7.84 -13.32
N PRO A 228 -2.50 9.15 -13.38
CA PRO A 228 -2.69 9.95 -14.58
C PRO A 228 -2.05 9.31 -15.80
N TYR A 229 -2.75 9.35 -16.94
CA TYR A 229 -2.36 8.74 -18.24
C TYR A 229 -2.29 7.21 -18.28
N VAL A 230 -2.40 6.54 -17.15
CA VAL A 230 -2.54 5.09 -17.07
C VAL A 230 -4.02 4.72 -16.91
N PHE A 231 -4.77 5.55 -16.18
CA PHE A 231 -6.21 5.40 -15.94
C PHE A 231 -6.97 6.63 -16.41
N GLU A 232 -8.27 6.49 -16.62
CA GLU A 232 -9.14 7.60 -17.04
C GLU A 232 -9.34 8.65 -15.94
N GLY A 233 -9.05 8.33 -14.70
CA GLY A 233 -9.33 9.14 -13.53
C GLY A 233 -10.75 8.89 -12.99
N VAL A 234 -10.98 9.29 -11.75
CA VAL A 234 -12.29 9.19 -11.10
C VAL A 234 -12.83 10.58 -10.85
N TYR A 235 -14.09 10.81 -11.15
CA TYR A 235 -14.70 12.15 -11.09
C TYR A 235 -15.88 12.16 -10.12
N ASP A 236 -16.07 13.30 -9.45
CA ASP A 236 -17.31 13.64 -8.73
C ASP A 236 -17.71 12.58 -7.68
N ILE A 237 -16.76 12.19 -6.83
CA ILE A 237 -16.99 11.18 -5.79
C ILE A 237 -17.97 11.70 -4.75
N ALA A 238 -18.95 10.87 -4.37
CA ALA A 238 -19.99 11.20 -3.40
C ALA A 238 -19.37 11.71 -2.07
N GLY A 239 -19.85 12.85 -1.60
CA GLY A 239 -19.35 13.54 -0.39
C GLY A 239 -18.08 14.37 -0.61
N ALA A 240 -17.27 14.09 -1.64
CA ALA A 240 -16.04 14.82 -1.92
C ALA A 240 -16.21 16.02 -2.87
N GLY A 241 -17.36 16.11 -3.53
CA GLY A 241 -17.70 17.18 -4.48
C GLY A 241 -17.09 16.96 -5.86
N LYS A 242 -17.32 17.93 -6.76
CA LYS A 242 -16.91 17.87 -8.17
C LYS A 242 -15.40 17.96 -8.36
N GLY A 243 -14.87 17.29 -9.37
CA GLY A 243 -13.47 17.37 -9.82
C GLY A 243 -12.88 16.01 -10.13
N ALA A 244 -11.64 16.01 -10.62
CA ALA A 244 -10.86 14.81 -10.92
C ALA A 244 -10.09 14.37 -9.68
N PHE A 245 -10.15 13.07 -9.38
CA PHE A 245 -9.41 12.41 -8.31
C PHE A 245 -8.42 11.42 -8.92
N TRP A 246 -7.19 11.48 -8.45
CA TRP A 246 -6.05 10.74 -8.92
C TRP A 246 -5.41 9.94 -7.80
N ASP A 247 -4.46 9.06 -8.18
CA ASP A 247 -3.68 8.24 -7.28
C ASP A 247 -3.12 9.03 -6.09
N GLY A 248 -3.42 8.57 -4.90
CA GLY A 248 -2.95 9.19 -3.65
C GLY A 248 -1.43 9.23 -3.54
N GLY A 249 -0.72 8.30 -4.17
CA GLY A 249 0.72 8.24 -4.22
C GLY A 249 1.39 9.44 -4.91
N ILE A 250 0.64 10.24 -5.67
CA ILE A 250 1.14 11.54 -6.17
C ILE A 250 1.66 12.38 -5.01
N ILE A 251 0.92 12.41 -3.90
CA ILE A 251 1.27 13.13 -2.68
C ILE A 251 1.95 12.17 -1.69
N ASP A 252 1.32 11.05 -1.36
CA ASP A 252 1.75 10.12 -0.31
C ASP A 252 2.06 8.74 -0.90
N TYR A 253 3.26 8.64 -1.53
CA TYR A 253 3.66 7.39 -2.15
C TYR A 253 4.05 6.34 -1.10
N HIS A 254 4.91 6.71 -0.13
CA HIS A 254 5.27 5.91 1.03
C HIS A 254 5.04 6.66 2.36
N PHE A 255 4.35 7.79 2.32
CA PHE A 255 4.07 8.68 3.47
C PHE A 255 5.30 9.38 4.07
N ASP A 256 5.04 10.40 4.90
CA ASP A 256 6.05 11.06 5.74
C ASP A 256 6.01 10.46 7.15
N LEU A 257 6.91 9.52 7.40
CA LEU A 257 6.93 8.74 8.65
C LEU A 257 7.49 9.50 9.86
N ALA A 258 8.02 10.70 9.67
CA ALA A 258 8.51 11.54 10.77
C ALA A 258 7.39 12.13 11.66
N ARG A 259 6.12 11.85 11.33
CA ARG A 259 4.95 12.43 12.00
C ARG A 259 4.08 11.45 12.75
N LEU A 260 4.60 10.28 13.06
CA LEU A 260 3.87 9.31 13.86
C LEU A 260 3.67 9.84 15.29
N PRO A 261 2.51 9.59 15.93
CA PRO A 261 2.27 9.99 17.33
C PRO A 261 3.25 9.30 18.27
N ASP A 262 3.72 10.05 19.28
CA ASP A 262 4.76 9.59 20.20
C ASP A 262 4.32 8.43 21.11
N ASP A 263 3.00 8.22 21.28
CA ASP A 263 2.39 7.23 22.17
C ASP A 263 1.78 6.01 21.47
N GLN A 264 1.93 5.92 20.13
CA GLN A 264 1.34 4.87 19.30
C GLN A 264 2.41 4.00 18.62
N VAL A 265 2.07 2.74 18.38
CA VAL A 265 2.89 1.81 17.58
C VAL A 265 2.26 1.62 16.20
N TRP A 266 3.03 1.89 15.16
CA TRP A 266 2.60 1.79 13.78
C TRP A 266 3.31 0.65 13.05
N LEU A 267 2.54 -0.20 12.39
CA LEU A 267 3.06 -1.31 11.58
C LEU A 267 3.08 -0.91 10.10
N TYR A 268 4.21 -1.17 9.46
CA TYR A 268 4.41 -0.86 8.05
C TYR A 268 4.95 -2.07 7.26
N PRO A 269 4.09 -2.97 6.81
CA PRO A 269 4.48 -3.98 5.83
C PRO A 269 4.84 -3.29 4.51
N HIS A 270 6.11 -3.29 4.18
CA HIS A 270 6.65 -2.61 3.01
C HIS A 270 7.47 -3.57 2.13
N PHE A 271 7.57 -3.27 0.85
CA PHE A 271 8.30 -4.11 -0.11
C PHE A 271 9.79 -3.74 -0.24
N ASN A 272 10.28 -2.78 0.53
CA ASN A 272 11.66 -2.30 0.55
C ASN A 272 11.95 -1.65 1.91
N SER A 273 13.20 -1.70 2.35
CA SER A 273 13.68 -1.04 3.57
C SER A 273 13.84 0.49 3.43
N ARG A 274 13.73 1.01 2.21
CA ARG A 274 13.82 2.45 1.89
C ARG A 274 12.48 2.99 1.43
N THR A 275 12.21 4.25 1.74
CA THR A 275 10.94 4.91 1.41
C THR A 275 11.17 6.18 0.59
N THR A 276 10.14 6.56 -0.16
CA THR A 276 10.10 7.80 -0.94
C THR A 276 8.74 8.45 -0.68
N THR A 277 8.71 9.63 -0.07
CA THR A 277 7.49 10.25 0.45
C THR A 277 6.43 10.47 -0.62
N GLY A 278 6.76 11.07 -1.76
CA GLY A 278 5.84 11.35 -2.87
C GLY A 278 6.30 10.73 -4.19
N TRP A 279 5.36 10.52 -5.12
CA TRP A 279 5.70 9.93 -6.42
C TRP A 279 6.71 10.74 -7.22
N PHE A 280 6.62 12.08 -7.21
CA PHE A 280 7.57 12.97 -7.88
C PHE A 280 8.97 12.92 -7.26
N ASP A 281 9.06 12.58 -5.97
CA ASP A 281 10.34 12.53 -5.25
C ASP A 281 11.24 11.39 -5.74
N LYS A 282 10.68 10.37 -6.41
CA LYS A 282 11.45 9.28 -7.05
C LYS A 282 12.45 9.76 -8.10
N PHE A 283 12.19 10.90 -8.71
CA PHE A 283 13.01 11.48 -9.75
C PHE A 283 14.04 12.49 -9.21
N LEU A 284 14.07 12.66 -7.89
CA LEU A 284 14.94 13.58 -7.18
C LEU A 284 15.94 12.79 -6.33
N PRO A 285 17.22 12.64 -6.77
CA PRO A 285 18.19 11.79 -6.05
C PRO A 285 18.37 12.15 -4.57
N TRP A 286 18.15 13.40 -4.20
CA TRP A 286 18.27 13.89 -2.82
C TRP A 286 17.01 13.64 -1.96
N ARG A 287 15.93 13.09 -2.53
CA ARG A 287 14.68 12.73 -1.84
C ARG A 287 14.25 11.29 -2.07
N ALA A 288 14.83 10.61 -3.07
CA ALA A 288 14.53 9.22 -3.34
C ALA A 288 15.23 8.30 -2.33
N ASP A 289 14.63 7.17 -2.09
CA ASP A 289 15.21 6.06 -1.32
C ASP A 289 15.78 6.46 0.06
N GLN A 290 15.01 7.25 0.81
CA GLN A 290 15.43 7.69 2.14
C GLN A 290 15.35 6.56 3.15
N HIS A 291 16.32 6.50 4.07
CA HIS A 291 16.24 5.63 5.22
C HIS A 291 15.17 6.14 6.18
N VAL A 292 14.36 5.21 6.64
CA VAL A 292 13.34 5.49 7.64
C VAL A 292 13.98 5.57 9.02
N SER A 293 13.64 6.60 9.76
CA SER A 293 13.91 6.68 11.19
C SER A 293 12.65 7.22 11.87
N ALA A 294 11.94 6.33 12.54
CA ALA A 294 10.74 6.67 13.30
C ALA A 294 10.65 5.77 14.53
N GLU A 295 10.63 6.37 15.70
CA GLU A 295 10.69 5.66 16.98
C GLU A 295 9.48 4.76 17.21
N GLN A 296 8.33 5.12 16.65
CA GLN A 296 7.04 4.45 16.81
C GLN A 296 6.81 3.36 15.78
N LEU A 297 7.73 3.16 14.83
CA LEU A 297 7.51 2.33 13.65
C LEU A 297 8.04 0.90 13.85
N ILE A 298 7.23 -0.06 13.39
CA ILE A 298 7.67 -1.42 13.06
C ILE A 298 7.53 -1.57 11.55
N MET A 299 8.66 -1.62 10.84
CA MET A 299 8.69 -1.90 9.40
C MET A 299 9.03 -3.36 9.17
N ILE A 300 8.25 -4.02 8.32
CA ILE A 300 8.47 -5.41 7.91
C ILE A 300 8.67 -5.43 6.40
N CYS A 301 9.80 -5.92 5.93
CA CYS A 301 10.10 -5.95 4.51
C CYS A 301 10.95 -7.17 4.12
N PRO A 302 10.97 -7.54 2.81
CA PRO A 302 11.92 -8.53 2.33
C PRO A 302 13.35 -8.05 2.50
N SER A 303 14.23 -8.95 2.89
CA SER A 303 15.68 -8.68 2.97
C SER A 303 16.29 -8.56 1.57
N ASP A 304 17.41 -7.83 1.47
CA ASP A 304 18.17 -7.73 0.20
C ASP A 304 18.64 -9.10 -0.28
N ALA A 305 18.99 -10.00 0.64
CA ALA A 305 19.41 -11.34 0.33
C ALA A 305 18.27 -12.20 -0.24
N PHE A 306 17.04 -12.01 0.23
CA PHE A 306 15.86 -12.62 -0.36
C PHE A 306 15.57 -12.05 -1.75
N LEU A 307 15.60 -10.73 -1.91
CA LEU A 307 15.36 -10.07 -3.19
C LEU A 307 16.33 -10.55 -4.27
N ALA A 308 17.61 -10.72 -3.93
CA ALA A 308 18.63 -11.20 -4.85
C ALA A 308 18.38 -12.63 -5.38
N LYS A 309 17.61 -13.45 -4.65
CA LYS A 309 17.25 -14.83 -5.07
C LYS A 309 16.03 -14.91 -5.97
N LEU A 310 15.21 -13.86 -6.00
CA LEU A 310 14.04 -13.82 -6.88
C LEU A 310 14.47 -13.80 -8.36
N PRO A 311 13.65 -14.31 -9.27
CA PRO A 311 13.92 -14.20 -10.71
C PRO A 311 14.13 -12.71 -11.08
N PHE A 312 15.12 -12.44 -11.93
CA PHE A 312 15.56 -11.08 -12.29
C PHE A 312 16.11 -10.24 -11.11
N GLY A 313 16.35 -10.81 -9.94
CA GLY A 313 16.84 -10.10 -8.75
C GLY A 313 15.90 -8.99 -8.26
N LYS A 314 14.59 -9.11 -8.51
CA LYS A 314 13.62 -8.07 -8.16
C LYS A 314 12.23 -8.63 -7.87
N ILE A 315 11.41 -7.83 -7.20
CA ILE A 315 9.97 -8.09 -7.02
C ILE A 315 9.14 -7.69 -8.24
N PRO A 316 7.89 -8.17 -8.39
CA PRO A 316 6.95 -7.70 -9.40
C PRO A 316 6.86 -6.17 -9.46
N ASP A 317 6.87 -5.61 -10.67
CA ASP A 317 6.80 -4.17 -10.90
C ASP A 317 5.91 -3.81 -12.09
N ARG A 318 5.34 -2.62 -12.11
CA ARG A 318 4.48 -2.16 -13.20
C ARG A 318 5.19 -2.12 -14.57
N GLN A 319 6.50 -1.89 -14.60
CA GLN A 319 7.25 -1.91 -15.85
C GLN A 319 7.27 -3.29 -16.51
N ASP A 320 6.99 -4.35 -15.75
CA ASP A 320 6.95 -5.72 -16.28
C ASP A 320 5.86 -5.91 -17.33
N PHE A 321 4.74 -5.15 -17.26
CA PHE A 321 3.69 -5.19 -18.26
C PHE A 321 4.19 -4.83 -19.67
N GLY A 322 5.12 -3.89 -19.78
CA GLY A 322 5.68 -3.47 -21.08
C GLY A 322 7.01 -4.14 -21.43
N LYS A 323 7.69 -4.78 -20.49
CA LYS A 323 9.04 -5.33 -20.69
C LYS A 323 9.11 -6.86 -20.74
N ILE A 324 8.13 -7.54 -20.16
CA ILE A 324 8.13 -9.00 -20.04
C ILE A 324 6.90 -9.55 -20.75
N PRO A 325 7.05 -10.52 -21.68
CA PRO A 325 5.91 -11.18 -22.30
C PRO A 325 4.97 -11.78 -21.24
N GLU A 326 3.67 -11.68 -21.46
CA GLU A 326 2.63 -12.00 -20.48
C GLU A 326 2.81 -13.35 -19.79
N ARG A 327 2.96 -14.44 -20.56
CA ARG A 327 3.16 -15.79 -19.98
C ARG A 327 4.40 -15.90 -19.08
N ILE A 328 5.47 -15.14 -19.43
CA ILE A 328 6.71 -15.12 -18.63
C ILE A 328 6.48 -14.27 -17.39
N ARG A 329 5.80 -13.12 -17.52
CA ARG A 329 5.43 -12.23 -16.42
C ARG A 329 4.57 -12.97 -15.41
N GLU A 330 3.52 -13.67 -15.83
CA GLU A 330 2.65 -14.43 -14.94
C GLU A 330 3.43 -15.51 -14.19
N LYS A 331 4.24 -16.32 -14.86
CA LYS A 331 5.09 -17.33 -14.23
C LYS A 331 6.05 -16.71 -13.21
N TYR A 332 6.67 -15.60 -13.58
CA TYR A 332 7.60 -14.85 -12.71
C TYR A 332 6.87 -14.35 -11.45
N TRP A 333 5.74 -13.69 -11.63
CA TRP A 333 4.98 -13.15 -10.52
C TRP A 333 4.44 -14.24 -9.60
N ARG A 334 3.91 -15.33 -10.15
CA ARG A 334 3.49 -16.51 -9.36
C ARG A 334 4.65 -17.11 -8.58
N HIS A 335 5.84 -17.16 -9.16
CA HIS A 335 7.03 -17.60 -8.45
C HIS A 335 7.37 -16.66 -7.28
N CYS A 336 7.39 -15.35 -7.49
CA CYS A 336 7.61 -14.38 -6.42
C CYS A 336 6.58 -14.51 -5.29
N VAL A 337 5.30 -14.71 -5.62
CA VAL A 337 4.25 -14.97 -4.63
C VAL A 337 4.50 -16.26 -3.86
N LYS A 338 4.92 -17.33 -4.55
CA LYS A 338 5.27 -18.60 -3.86
C LYS A 338 6.42 -18.39 -2.88
N GLU A 339 7.49 -17.75 -3.33
CA GLU A 339 8.67 -17.50 -2.48
C GLU A 339 8.36 -16.54 -1.31
N SER A 340 7.39 -15.63 -1.45
CA SER A 340 6.98 -14.75 -0.35
C SER A 340 6.38 -15.48 0.85
N GLN A 341 6.09 -16.78 0.74
CA GLN A 341 5.72 -17.61 1.87
C GLN A 341 6.81 -17.61 2.94
N HIS A 342 8.09 -17.57 2.57
CA HIS A 342 9.18 -17.47 3.53
C HIS A 342 9.12 -16.22 4.42
N LEU A 343 8.62 -15.08 3.87
CA LEU A 343 8.39 -13.87 4.68
C LEU A 343 7.30 -14.08 5.72
N ALA A 344 6.24 -14.75 5.31
CA ALA A 344 5.11 -15.06 6.18
C ALA A 344 5.50 -16.05 7.28
N ASP A 345 6.24 -17.12 6.93
CA ASP A 345 6.70 -18.14 7.87
C ASP A 345 7.64 -17.54 8.94
N GLU A 346 8.64 -16.76 8.51
CA GLU A 346 9.57 -16.09 9.45
C GLU A 346 8.85 -15.06 10.33
N PHE A 347 7.83 -14.36 9.80
CA PHE A 347 7.03 -13.46 10.62
C PHE A 347 6.14 -14.22 11.62
N HIS A 348 5.53 -15.32 11.21
CA HIS A 348 4.76 -16.19 12.10
C HIS A 348 5.65 -16.73 13.23
N GLU A 349 6.87 -17.18 12.93
CA GLU A 349 7.84 -17.63 13.95
C GLU A 349 8.21 -16.49 14.92
N LEU A 350 8.41 -15.27 14.42
CA LEU A 350 8.77 -14.12 15.25
C LEU A 350 7.66 -13.76 16.25
N ILE A 351 6.40 -13.66 15.77
CA ILE A 351 5.28 -13.22 16.62
C ILE A 351 4.86 -14.28 17.66
N ASN A 352 5.17 -15.55 17.42
CA ASN A 352 4.88 -16.67 18.33
C ASN A 352 6.12 -17.14 19.11
N GLY A 353 7.28 -16.55 18.85
CA GLY A 353 8.54 -16.90 19.51
C GLY A 353 8.64 -16.33 20.93
N PRO A 354 9.57 -16.89 21.74
CA PRO A 354 9.79 -16.43 23.11
C PRO A 354 10.46 -15.06 23.22
N ASP A 355 11.19 -14.64 22.18
CA ASP A 355 11.84 -13.33 22.10
C ASP A 355 11.16 -12.47 21.03
N PRO A 356 10.37 -11.45 21.41
CA PRO A 356 9.64 -10.61 20.47
C PRO A 356 10.54 -9.76 19.56
N LEU A 357 11.85 -9.69 19.86
CA LEU A 357 12.85 -8.93 19.11
C LEU A 357 13.90 -9.83 18.44
N ALA A 358 13.65 -11.15 18.34
CA ALA A 358 14.59 -12.08 17.72
C ALA A 358 14.98 -11.65 16.30
N GLY A 359 16.24 -11.31 16.09
CA GLY A 359 16.77 -10.90 14.79
C GLY A 359 16.21 -9.60 14.22
N VAL A 360 15.62 -8.75 15.04
CA VAL A 360 15.15 -7.41 14.69
C VAL A 360 16.33 -6.44 14.58
N VAL A 361 16.24 -5.51 13.62
CA VAL A 361 17.20 -4.42 13.41
C VAL A 361 16.61 -3.13 14.00
N ARG A 362 17.41 -2.35 14.72
CA ARG A 362 17.02 -1.01 15.18
C ARG A 362 17.18 0.00 14.03
N PHE A 363 16.34 1.04 13.98
CA PHE A 363 16.51 2.17 13.07
C PHE A 363 17.73 3.00 13.43
#